data_a892aad1175597d413582116d40d5d39
#
_entry.id   a892aad1175597d413582116d40d5d39
#
_cell.length_a   1.000
_cell.length_b   1.000
_cell.length_c   1.000
_cell.angle_alpha   90.00
_cell.angle_beta   90.00
_cell.angle_gamma   90.00
#
_symmetry.space_group_name_H-M   'P 1'
#
loop_
_entity.id
_entity.type
_entity.pdbx_description
1 polymer ?
#
loop_
_entity_poly.entity_id
_entity_poly.type
_entity_poly.pdbx_seq_one_letter_code
_entity_poly.pdbx_strand_id
1 'polypeptide(L)'
;MSAAVRKQPLRQCIGCGQMKDKRELIRVIRDKEGNIFLDVTGKKNGRGAYICPDEECFSRVMKTKGLDRAFKMSVEPDVYEKLKEEFLKNGSE
;
A
#
# COMPACT_ATOMS: atom_id res chain seq x y z
N MET A 1 7.82 3.42 30.40
CA MET A 1 7.69 3.30 29.99
C MET A 1 7.23 2.83 29.45
N SER A 2 6.98 2.67 29.21
CA SER A 2 6.56 2.30 28.77
C SER A 2 6.31 1.92 27.90
N ALA A 3 6.02 2.17 27.68
CA ALA A 3 5.56 2.06 26.75
C ALA A 3 5.95 1.27 25.95
N ALA A 4 6.45 1.50 25.73
CA ALA A 4 7.03 0.94 24.94
C ALA A 4 6.68 -0.26 24.60
N VAL A 5 6.16 -0.56 24.91
CA VAL A 5 5.91 -1.69 24.74
C VAL A 5 5.22 -2.13 23.69
N ARG A 6 4.66 -1.48 23.01
CA ARG A 6 3.95 -1.82 22.09
C ARG A 6 4.69 -2.17 21.08
N LYS A 7 4.75 -2.87 20.58
CA LYS A 7 5.37 -3.33 19.63
C LYS A 7 4.61 -3.42 18.47
N GLN A 8 3.73 -2.58 18.12
CA GLN A 8 3.04 -2.54 16.87
C GLN A 8 4.05 -2.26 15.80
N PRO A 9 4.19 -3.11 14.82
CA PRO A 9 5.17 -2.83 13.76
C PRO A 9 4.70 -1.65 12.94
N LEU A 10 5.62 -0.77 12.65
CA LEU A 10 5.34 0.37 11.78
C LEU A 10 5.68 0.03 10.35
N ARG A 11 4.95 0.65 9.44
CA ARG A 11 5.20 0.48 8.02
C ARG A 11 5.31 1.84 7.39
N GLN A 12 6.00 1.92 6.29
CA GLN A 12 6.22 3.19 5.62
C GLN A 12 5.28 3.34 4.45
N CYS A 13 4.60 4.48 4.37
CA CYS A 13 3.79 4.80 3.20
C CYS A 13 4.73 5.09 2.04
N ILE A 14 4.57 4.39 0.93
CA ILE A 14 5.48 4.60 -0.19
C ILE A 14 5.16 5.89 -0.95
N GLY A 15 4.07 6.56 -0.59
CA GLY A 15 3.74 7.84 -1.20
C GLY A 15 4.36 9.02 -0.47
N CYS A 16 4.16 9.10 0.84
CA CYS A 16 4.66 10.24 1.60
C CYS A 16 5.89 9.92 2.45
N GLY A 17 6.21 8.65 2.60
CA GLY A 17 7.41 8.29 3.35
C GLY A 17 7.25 8.25 4.85
N GLN A 18 6.06 8.52 5.37
CA GLN A 18 5.87 8.53 6.81
C GLN A 18 5.68 7.13 7.35
N MET A 19 6.18 6.92 8.56
CA MET A 19 6.02 5.65 9.24
C MET A 19 4.73 5.70 10.05
N LYS A 20 3.89 4.69 9.89
CA LYS A 20 2.62 4.62 10.59
C LYS A 20 2.32 3.20 10.98
N ASP A 21 1.37 3.04 11.88
CA ASP A 21 0.89 1.73 12.26
C ASP A 21 0.27 1.10 11.02
N LYS A 22 0.57 -0.16 10.78
CA LYS A 22 0.06 -0.80 9.57
C LYS A 22 -1.46 -0.78 9.48
N ARG A 23 -2.15 -0.65 10.60
CA ARG A 23 -3.60 -0.57 10.57
C ARG A 23 -4.11 0.75 10.03
N GLU A 24 -3.24 1.74 9.97
CA GLU A 24 -3.60 3.03 9.42
C GLU A 24 -3.27 3.13 7.95
N LEU A 25 -2.80 2.06 7.36
CA LEU A 25 -2.37 2.08 5.97
C LEU A 25 -3.13 1.03 5.17
N ILE A 26 -3.20 1.27 3.88
CA ILE A 26 -3.78 0.31 2.96
C ILE A 26 -2.64 -0.53 2.42
N ARG A 27 -2.82 -1.83 2.40
CA ARG A 27 -1.78 -2.72 1.92
C ARG A 27 -2.06 -3.12 0.48
N VAL A 28 -1.05 -3.01 -0.36
CA VAL A 28 -1.11 -3.49 -1.74
C VAL A 28 -0.16 -4.67 -1.82
N ILE A 29 -0.60 -5.78 -2.36
CA ILE A 29 0.26 -6.94 -2.43
C ILE A 29 0.47 -7.41 -3.87
N ARG A 30 1.56 -8.12 -4.05
CA ARG A 30 1.88 -8.77 -5.30
C ARG A 30 2.05 -10.23 -4.97
N ASP A 31 1.26 -11.10 -5.60
CA ASP A 31 1.38 -12.52 -5.33
C ASP A 31 2.51 -13.11 -6.19
N LYS A 32 2.74 -14.40 -6.06
CA LYS A 32 3.87 -14.99 -6.74
C LYS A 32 3.67 -15.09 -8.25
N GLU A 33 2.47 -14.87 -8.71
CA GLU A 33 2.22 -14.86 -10.14
C GLU A 33 2.31 -13.47 -10.74
N GLY A 34 2.62 -12.49 -9.91
CA GLY A 34 2.76 -11.12 -10.40
C GLY A 34 1.48 -10.31 -10.37
N ASN A 35 0.42 -10.87 -9.83
CA ASN A 35 -0.84 -10.12 -9.73
C ASN A 35 -0.76 -9.13 -8.59
N ILE A 36 -1.30 -7.95 -8.80
CA ILE A 36 -1.24 -6.88 -7.81
C ILE A 36 -2.64 -6.45 -7.47
N PHE A 37 -2.95 -6.39 -6.18
CA PHE A 37 -4.28 -5.99 -5.73
C PHE A 37 -4.23 -5.48 -4.30
N LEU A 38 -5.33 -4.86 -3.87
CA LEU A 38 -5.42 -4.38 -2.51
C LEU A 38 -5.75 -5.53 -1.58
N ASP A 39 -5.13 -5.52 -0.43
CA ASP A 39 -5.38 -6.53 0.58
C ASP A 39 -5.99 -5.85 1.78
N VAL A 40 -7.29 -5.73 1.79
CA VAL A 40 -7.97 -5.05 2.88
C VAL A 40 -7.98 -5.84 4.17
N THR A 41 -7.75 -7.12 4.11
CA THR A 41 -7.73 -7.94 5.32
C THR A 41 -6.35 -8.00 5.96
N GLY A 42 -5.33 -7.72 5.17
CA GLY A 42 -3.96 -7.80 5.66
C GLY A 42 -3.45 -9.21 5.83
N LYS A 43 -4.20 -10.20 5.33
CA LYS A 43 -3.84 -11.60 5.55
C LYS A 43 -3.35 -12.33 4.33
N LYS A 44 -3.37 -11.70 3.18
CA LYS A 44 -2.95 -12.39 1.98
C LYS A 44 -1.44 -12.50 1.92
N ASN A 45 -0.98 -13.59 1.35
CA ASN A 45 0.45 -13.82 1.21
C ASN A 45 0.96 -13.09 -0.01
N GLY A 46 2.16 -12.57 0.10
CA GLY A 46 2.78 -11.88 -1.02
C GLY A 46 3.61 -10.74 -0.53
N ARG A 47 4.28 -10.09 -1.46
CA ARG A 47 5.07 -8.96 -1.12
C ARG A 47 4.17 -7.75 -0.97
N GLY A 48 4.31 -7.03 0.09
CA GLY A 48 3.40 -5.93 0.40
C GLY A 48 4.04 -4.56 0.32
N ALA A 49 3.22 -3.58 -0.03
CA ALA A 49 3.60 -2.19 0.05
C ALA A 49 2.44 -1.48 0.73
N TYR A 50 2.74 -0.40 1.43
CA TYR A 50 1.73 0.29 2.21
C TYR A 50 1.55 1.72 1.74
N ILE A 51 0.31 2.20 1.76
CA ILE A 51 -0.02 3.54 1.30
C ILE A 51 -1.04 4.12 2.26
N CYS A 52 -0.90 5.40 2.60
CA CYS A 52 -1.90 6.07 3.41
C CYS A 52 -3.26 5.97 2.75
N PRO A 53 -4.33 5.86 3.53
CA PRO A 53 -5.67 5.75 2.96
C PRO A 53 -6.18 7.11 2.52
N ASP A 54 -5.42 7.80 1.71
CA ASP A 54 -5.89 9.04 1.15
C ASP A 54 -5.46 9.13 -0.30
N GLU A 55 -6.25 9.84 -1.05
CA GLU A 55 -6.08 9.92 -2.48
C GLU A 55 -4.78 10.59 -2.88
N GLU A 56 -4.35 11.51 -2.07
CA GLU A 56 -3.14 12.25 -2.37
C GLU A 56 -1.91 11.36 -2.37
N CYS A 57 -1.80 10.51 -1.38
CA CYS A 57 -0.67 9.59 -1.32
C CYS A 57 -0.71 8.60 -2.47
N PHE A 58 -1.89 8.11 -2.80
CA PHE A 58 -2.01 7.17 -3.91
C PHE A 58 -1.62 7.87 -5.22
N SER A 59 -2.07 9.10 -5.40
CA SER A 59 -1.70 9.85 -6.61
C SER A 59 -0.20 10.02 -6.71
N ARG A 60 0.46 10.25 -5.61
CA ARG A 60 1.91 10.35 -5.60
C ARG A 60 2.55 9.04 -6.03
N VAL A 61 2.03 7.94 -5.52
CA VAL A 61 2.56 6.63 -5.87
C VAL A 61 2.41 6.38 -7.36
N MET A 62 1.29 6.80 -7.92
CA MET A 62 1.08 6.65 -9.35
C MET A 62 2.08 7.49 -10.15
N LYS A 63 2.28 8.72 -9.73
CA LYS A 63 3.19 9.61 -10.43
C LYS A 63 4.63 9.16 -10.39
N THR A 64 5.05 8.65 -9.26
CA THR A 64 6.45 8.26 -9.10
C THR A 64 6.68 6.81 -9.44
N LYS A 65 5.60 6.08 -9.77
CA LYS A 65 5.66 4.66 -10.03
C LYS A 65 6.25 3.93 -8.84
N GLY A 66 5.72 4.28 -7.67
CA GLY A 66 6.22 3.71 -6.42
C GLY A 66 6.04 2.22 -6.33
N LEU A 67 4.96 1.67 -6.93
CA LEU A 67 4.76 0.23 -6.89
C LEU A 67 5.79 -0.50 -7.73
N ASP A 68 6.21 0.10 -8.83
CA ASP A 68 7.26 -0.51 -9.64
C ASP A 68 8.50 -0.72 -8.80
N ARG A 69 8.86 0.29 -8.03
CA ARG A 69 10.05 0.19 -7.18
C ARG A 69 9.83 -0.76 -6.02
N ALA A 70 8.66 -0.70 -5.41
CA ALA A 70 8.39 -1.53 -4.24
C ALA A 70 8.40 -3.01 -4.60
N PHE A 71 7.87 -3.34 -5.76
CA PHE A 71 7.78 -4.74 -6.18
C PHE A 71 8.86 -5.15 -7.16
N LYS A 72 9.72 -4.22 -7.51
CA LYS A 72 10.84 -4.47 -8.42
C LYS A 72 10.39 -5.10 -9.72
N MET A 73 9.35 -4.54 -10.30
CA MET A 73 8.83 -5.00 -11.57
C MET A 73 8.12 -3.84 -12.24
N SER A 74 7.87 -3.96 -13.52
CA SER A 74 7.09 -2.96 -14.23
C SER A 74 5.63 -3.17 -13.92
N VAL A 75 4.97 -2.16 -13.43
CA VAL A 75 3.55 -2.22 -13.14
C VAL A 75 2.83 -1.46 -14.23
N GLU A 76 1.90 -2.11 -14.90
CA GLU A 76 1.20 -1.50 -16.02
C GLU A 76 0.30 -0.36 -15.56
N PRO A 77 0.13 0.65 -16.40
CA PRO A 77 -0.77 1.75 -16.03
C PRO A 77 -2.19 1.28 -15.72
N ASP A 78 -2.66 0.25 -16.41
CA ASP A 78 -3.98 -0.31 -16.15
C ASP A 78 -4.11 -0.82 -14.73
N VAL A 79 -3.04 -1.40 -14.21
CA VAL A 79 -3.05 -1.92 -12.85
C VAL A 79 -3.19 -0.77 -11.85
N TYR A 80 -2.47 0.32 -12.08
CA TYR A 80 -2.57 1.49 -11.23
C TYR A 80 -3.99 2.05 -11.24
N GLU A 81 -4.60 2.12 -12.43
CA GLU A 81 -5.96 2.65 -12.53
C GLU A 81 -6.96 1.77 -11.79
N LYS A 82 -6.81 0.49 -11.93
CA LYS A 82 -7.68 -0.44 -11.27
C LYS A 82 -7.53 -0.36 -9.77
N LEU A 83 -6.31 -0.25 -9.29
CA LEU A 83 -6.06 -0.11 -7.87
C LEU A 83 -6.65 1.19 -7.35
N LYS A 84 -6.55 2.24 -8.14
CA LYS A 84 -7.09 3.51 -7.74
C LYS A 84 -8.61 3.43 -7.55
N GLU A 85 -9.28 2.76 -8.45
CA GLU A 85 -10.71 2.58 -8.32
C GLU A 85 -11.07 1.82 -7.07
N GLU A 86 -10.36 0.75 -6.79
CA GLU A 86 -10.61 -0.03 -5.60
C GLU A 86 -10.25 0.75 -4.35
N PHE A 87 -9.19 1.51 -4.44
CA PHE A 87 -8.74 2.32 -3.32
C PHE A 87 -9.81 3.35 -2.94
N LEU A 88 -10.37 4.02 -3.92
CA LEU A 88 -11.40 5.02 -3.65
C LEU A 88 -12.65 4.39 -3.08
N LYS A 89 -13.02 3.23 -3.57
CA LYS A 89 -14.15 2.55 -3.04
C LYS A 89 -13.98 2.17 -1.60
N ASN A 90 -12.84 1.60 -1.26
CA ASN A 90 -12.60 1.15 0.10
C ASN A 90 -12.23 2.29 1.03
N GLY A 91 -11.66 3.32 0.49
CA GLY A 91 -11.23 4.43 1.30
C GLY A 91 -12.31 5.41 1.65
N SER A 92 -13.46 5.30 0.98
CA SER A 92 -14.51 6.25 1.28
C SER A 92 -15.38 5.81 2.43
N GLU A 93 -14.99 4.77 3.08
CA GLU A 93 -15.75 4.35 4.23
C GLU A 93 -15.60 5.24 5.39
#